data_462d64f1e16c709f9c8d94515aa07b52
#
_entry.id   462d64f1e16c709f9c8d94515aa07b52
#
_cell.length_a   1.000
_cell.length_b   1.000
_cell.length_c   1.000
_cell.angle_alpha   90.00
_cell.angle_beta   90.00
_cell.angle_gamma   90.00
#
_symmetry.space_group_name_H-M   'P 1'
#
loop_
_entity.id
_entity.type
_entity.pdbx_description
1 polymer ?
#
loop_
_entity_poly.entity_id
_entity_poly.type
_entity_poly.pdbx_seq_one_letter_code
_entity_poly.pdbx_strand_id
1 'polypeptide(L)'
;VVSEPQISEPVALTWDGNGRMYIVEMRGYMQSIDGLGAKDPVGRVSLFEDTNGDGSFDKHGVFLDGLIEPRAVLYVGDGLLVGEPSDLWYCKDLDGDGKADTKEKVYDKFSLRESNVEHKANGLILGIDNWIYVSQHGRRYQFKEGKFRHEEVPRLGQWGLARNDEGRFLFSSNSNPATGFFISPEYLVPRRNKGPE
;
A
#
# COMPACT_ATOMS: atom_id res chain seq x y z
N VAL A 1 4.12 -12.43 -17.77
CA VAL A 1 4.33 -10.97 -17.70
C VAL A 1 3.01 -10.29 -18.07
N VAL A 2 2.64 -9.26 -17.32
CA VAL A 2 1.45 -8.44 -17.59
C VAL A 2 1.89 -7.12 -18.20
N SER A 3 1.21 -6.64 -19.24
CA SER A 3 1.53 -5.40 -19.93
C SER A 3 0.26 -4.71 -20.43
N GLU A 4 0.39 -3.51 -20.96
CA GLU A 4 -0.71 -2.86 -21.68
C GLU A 4 -1.19 -3.73 -22.86
N PRO A 5 -2.51 -3.74 -23.12
CA PRO A 5 -3.57 -2.94 -22.50
C PRO A 5 -4.23 -3.59 -21.27
N GLN A 6 -3.70 -4.70 -20.75
CA GLN A 6 -4.27 -5.40 -19.60
C GLN A 6 -4.20 -4.57 -18.31
N ILE A 7 -3.13 -3.80 -18.17
CA ILE A 7 -2.93 -2.81 -17.09
C ILE A 7 -2.64 -1.44 -17.67
N SER A 8 -2.86 -0.38 -16.86
CA SER A 8 -2.50 1.01 -17.20
C SER A 8 -2.03 1.73 -15.95
N GLU A 9 -0.92 2.47 -16.05
CA GLU A 9 -0.35 3.27 -14.95
C GLU A 9 -0.13 2.46 -13.64
N PRO A 10 0.53 1.28 -13.68
CA PRO A 10 0.78 0.50 -12.49
C PRO A 10 1.79 1.18 -11.56
N VAL A 11 1.49 1.25 -10.25
CA VAL A 11 2.34 1.93 -9.26
C VAL A 11 2.77 1.05 -8.09
N ALA A 12 2.04 -0.01 -7.80
CA ALA A 12 2.36 -0.96 -6.73
C ALA A 12 1.73 -2.32 -7.01
N LEU A 13 2.33 -3.38 -6.49
CA LEU A 13 1.77 -4.72 -6.57
C LEU A 13 2.03 -5.52 -5.29
N THR A 14 1.23 -6.54 -5.07
CA THR A 14 1.39 -7.54 -4.03
C THR A 14 0.86 -8.89 -4.50
N TRP A 15 1.26 -9.94 -3.80
CA TRP A 15 0.82 -11.31 -4.03
C TRP A 15 0.08 -11.83 -2.81
N ASP A 16 -0.91 -12.68 -3.02
CA ASP A 16 -1.47 -13.49 -1.95
C ASP A 16 -0.76 -14.85 -1.83
N GLY A 17 -1.17 -15.64 -0.84
CA GLY A 17 -0.62 -16.97 -0.61
C GLY A 17 -0.94 -18.01 -1.69
N ASN A 18 -1.87 -17.72 -2.60
CA ASN A 18 -2.28 -18.58 -3.71
C ASN A 18 -1.60 -18.21 -5.04
N GLY A 19 -0.72 -17.21 -5.03
CA GLY A 19 -0.03 -16.74 -6.24
C GLY A 19 -0.86 -15.78 -7.10
N ARG A 20 -2.00 -15.28 -6.60
CA ARG A 20 -2.75 -14.22 -7.28
C ARG A 20 -2.03 -12.90 -7.11
N MET A 21 -1.92 -12.12 -8.17
CA MET A 21 -1.23 -10.83 -8.20
C MET A 21 -2.25 -9.69 -8.21
N TYR A 22 -2.10 -8.76 -7.28
CA TYR A 22 -2.91 -7.55 -7.18
C TYR A 22 -2.05 -6.35 -7.59
N ILE A 23 -2.51 -5.58 -8.58
CA ILE A 23 -1.81 -4.41 -9.11
C ILE A 23 -2.65 -3.17 -8.89
N VAL A 24 -2.06 -2.16 -8.27
CA VAL A 24 -2.66 -0.83 -8.15
C VAL A 24 -2.36 -0.02 -9.39
N GLU A 25 -3.41 0.52 -10.00
CA GLU A 25 -3.35 1.38 -11.18
C GLU A 25 -3.80 2.80 -10.81
N MET A 26 -2.92 3.78 -10.95
CA MET A 26 -3.18 5.20 -10.66
C MET A 26 -3.57 5.97 -11.94
N ARG A 27 -4.63 5.51 -12.57
CA ARG A 27 -5.04 5.84 -13.95
C ARG A 27 -5.38 7.31 -14.23
N GLY A 28 -5.68 8.10 -13.22
CA GLY A 28 -5.98 9.53 -13.37
C GLY A 28 -4.75 10.45 -13.33
N TYR A 29 -3.59 9.92 -12.90
CA TYR A 29 -2.41 10.75 -12.66
C TYR A 29 -1.70 11.15 -13.95
N MET A 30 -1.40 12.44 -14.11
CA MET A 30 -0.60 13.02 -15.21
C MET A 30 -1.10 12.67 -16.63
N GLN A 31 -2.41 12.47 -16.80
CA GLN A 31 -3.01 12.19 -18.13
C GLN A 31 -3.05 13.43 -19.03
N SER A 32 -2.89 14.61 -18.46
CA SER A 32 -2.76 15.89 -19.20
C SER A 32 -1.71 16.77 -18.54
N ILE A 33 -1.16 17.71 -19.29
CA ILE A 33 -0.17 18.67 -18.78
C ILE A 33 -0.72 19.56 -17.65
N ASP A 34 -2.03 19.79 -17.65
CA ASP A 34 -2.73 20.59 -16.64
C ASP A 34 -3.14 19.77 -15.41
N GLY A 35 -2.84 18.45 -15.40
CA GLY A 35 -3.20 17.53 -14.32
C GLY A 35 -4.72 17.33 -14.17
N LEU A 36 -5.49 17.61 -15.22
CA LEU A 36 -6.94 17.42 -15.23
C LEU A 36 -7.24 15.91 -15.09
N GLY A 37 -8.24 15.59 -14.25
CA GLY A 37 -8.64 14.21 -13.99
C GLY A 37 -7.79 13.48 -12.95
N ALA A 38 -6.71 14.05 -12.42
CA ALA A 38 -5.85 13.39 -11.44
C ALA A 38 -6.59 12.99 -10.15
N LYS A 39 -7.65 13.75 -9.80
CA LYS A 39 -8.48 13.47 -8.62
C LYS A 39 -9.79 12.74 -8.96
N ASP A 40 -9.96 12.31 -10.19
CA ASP A 40 -11.12 11.51 -10.58
C ASP A 40 -11.00 10.08 -10.02
N PRO A 41 -12.11 9.45 -9.63
CA PRO A 41 -12.12 8.11 -9.06
C PRO A 41 -12.01 7.02 -10.15
N VAL A 42 -10.93 7.08 -10.93
CA VAL A 42 -10.65 6.17 -12.05
C VAL A 42 -9.54 5.16 -11.76
N GLY A 43 -8.89 5.30 -10.58
CA GLY A 43 -7.91 4.34 -10.11
C GLY A 43 -8.55 3.04 -9.66
N ARG A 44 -7.80 1.95 -9.72
CA ARG A 44 -8.31 0.62 -9.36
C ARG A 44 -7.22 -0.31 -8.84
N VAL A 45 -7.65 -1.46 -8.32
CA VAL A 45 -6.80 -2.63 -8.10
C VAL A 45 -7.24 -3.71 -9.05
N SER A 46 -6.34 -4.14 -9.93
CA SER A 46 -6.55 -5.26 -10.84
C SER A 46 -6.00 -6.56 -10.25
N LEU A 47 -6.71 -7.66 -10.46
CA LEU A 47 -6.36 -9.01 -10.04
C LEU A 47 -5.97 -9.85 -11.24
N PHE A 48 -4.86 -10.58 -11.12
CA PHE A 48 -4.36 -11.52 -12.13
C PHE A 48 -4.12 -12.89 -11.47
N GLU A 49 -4.52 -13.93 -12.17
CA GLU A 49 -4.42 -15.30 -11.70
C GLU A 49 -3.93 -16.22 -12.84
N ASP A 50 -2.98 -17.08 -12.51
CA ASP A 50 -2.56 -18.22 -13.34
C ASP A 50 -3.34 -19.43 -12.85
N THR A 51 -4.43 -19.78 -13.58
CA THR A 51 -5.35 -20.81 -13.12
C THR A 51 -4.90 -22.23 -13.50
N ASN A 52 -3.98 -22.34 -14.47
CA ASN A 52 -3.49 -23.62 -14.98
C ASN A 52 -2.05 -23.97 -14.52
N GLY A 53 -1.33 -23.02 -13.90
CA GLY A 53 0.01 -23.21 -13.36
C GLY A 53 1.12 -23.22 -14.41
N ASP A 54 0.90 -22.62 -15.58
CA ASP A 54 1.87 -22.60 -16.68
C ASP A 54 2.86 -21.39 -16.62
N GLY A 55 2.70 -20.52 -15.62
CA GLY A 55 3.50 -19.32 -15.45
C GLY A 55 2.99 -18.09 -16.21
N SER A 56 1.81 -18.20 -16.82
CA SER A 56 1.14 -17.10 -17.51
C SER A 56 -0.20 -16.79 -16.84
N PHE A 57 -0.55 -15.49 -16.75
CA PHE A 57 -1.85 -15.11 -16.20
C PHE A 57 -2.93 -15.28 -17.30
N ASP A 58 -3.82 -16.23 -17.09
CA ASP A 58 -4.93 -16.55 -18.00
C ASP A 58 -6.28 -15.99 -17.54
N LYS A 59 -6.37 -15.55 -16.29
CA LYS A 59 -7.55 -14.87 -15.75
C LYS A 59 -7.17 -13.51 -15.17
N HIS A 60 -7.95 -12.46 -15.50
CA HIS A 60 -7.79 -11.15 -14.92
C HIS A 60 -9.14 -10.46 -14.73
N GLY A 61 -9.20 -9.55 -13.75
CA GLY A 61 -10.38 -8.78 -13.40
C GLY A 61 -10.06 -7.55 -12.57
N VAL A 62 -11.08 -6.79 -12.24
CA VAL A 62 -10.98 -5.65 -11.35
C VAL A 62 -11.41 -6.10 -9.96
N PHE A 63 -10.47 -6.08 -9.01
CA PHE A 63 -10.74 -6.40 -7.60
C PHE A 63 -11.44 -5.26 -6.87
N LEU A 64 -10.96 -4.03 -7.06
CA LEU A 64 -11.53 -2.83 -6.45
C LEU A 64 -11.41 -1.66 -7.42
N ASP A 65 -12.49 -0.90 -7.59
CA ASP A 65 -12.56 0.23 -8.51
C ASP A 65 -12.92 1.54 -7.78
N GLY A 66 -12.94 2.64 -8.52
CA GLY A 66 -13.36 3.94 -8.00
C GLY A 66 -12.41 4.57 -7.00
N LEU A 67 -11.12 4.30 -7.11
CA LEU A 67 -10.08 4.85 -6.24
C LEU A 67 -9.51 6.16 -6.78
N ILE A 68 -9.12 7.05 -5.86
CA ILE A 68 -8.47 8.31 -6.20
C ILE A 68 -6.99 8.19 -5.88
N GLU A 69 -6.12 8.32 -6.89
CA GLU A 69 -4.66 8.26 -6.74
C GLU A 69 -4.18 7.09 -5.84
N PRO A 70 -4.67 5.85 -5.97
CA PRO A 70 -4.23 4.74 -5.14
C PRO A 70 -2.75 4.45 -5.37
N ARG A 71 -1.99 4.14 -4.30
CA ARG A 71 -0.53 4.04 -4.39
C ARG A 71 0.13 3.07 -3.43
N ALA A 72 -0.64 2.34 -2.67
CA ALA A 72 -0.13 1.37 -1.73
C ALA A 72 -1.05 0.15 -1.68
N VAL A 73 -0.46 -1.04 -1.65
CA VAL A 73 -1.20 -2.30 -1.58
C VAL A 73 -0.38 -3.33 -0.82
N LEU A 74 -1.04 -4.13 0.01
CA LEU A 74 -0.43 -5.28 0.68
C LEU A 74 -1.52 -6.31 1.00
N TYR A 75 -1.30 -7.56 0.60
CA TYR A 75 -2.13 -8.66 1.05
C TYR A 75 -1.76 -9.05 2.49
N VAL A 76 -2.72 -9.09 3.39
CA VAL A 76 -2.52 -9.43 4.81
C VAL A 76 -3.75 -10.11 5.38
N GLY A 77 -3.53 -11.20 6.13
CA GLY A 77 -4.65 -12.00 6.65
C GLY A 77 -5.45 -12.65 5.53
N ASP A 78 -6.70 -12.26 5.41
CA ASP A 78 -7.66 -12.74 4.41
C ASP A 78 -8.17 -11.63 3.46
N GLY A 79 -7.41 -10.54 3.37
CA GLY A 79 -7.81 -9.38 2.56
C GLY A 79 -6.65 -8.51 2.11
N LEU A 80 -7.00 -7.43 1.48
CA LEU A 80 -6.09 -6.49 0.84
C LEU A 80 -6.14 -5.13 1.54
N LEU A 81 -5.00 -4.66 2.05
CA LEU A 81 -4.81 -3.27 2.44
C LEU A 81 -4.56 -2.43 1.18
N VAL A 82 -5.35 -1.39 1.01
CA VAL A 82 -5.25 -0.45 -0.12
C VAL A 82 -5.16 0.97 0.41
N GLY A 83 -4.10 1.68 0.03
CA GLY A 83 -3.88 3.08 0.40
C GLY A 83 -4.18 4.03 -0.74
N GLU A 84 -5.06 4.98 -0.48
CA GLU A 84 -5.30 6.17 -1.32
C GLU A 84 -5.19 7.44 -0.47
N PRO A 85 -5.08 8.64 -1.04
CA PRO A 85 -5.04 9.87 -0.25
C PRO A 85 -6.25 10.02 0.67
N SER A 86 -5.97 10.32 1.92
CA SER A 86 -6.74 10.32 3.14
C SER A 86 -7.01 8.95 3.77
N ASP A 87 -7.14 7.87 3.03
CA ASP A 87 -7.69 6.64 3.60
C ASP A 87 -6.80 5.41 3.37
N LEU A 88 -6.73 4.58 4.40
CA LEU A 88 -6.24 3.21 4.31
C LEU A 88 -7.43 2.28 4.49
N TRP A 89 -7.67 1.44 3.50
CA TRP A 89 -8.80 0.53 3.43
C TRP A 89 -8.37 -0.92 3.62
N TYR A 90 -9.24 -1.73 4.21
CA TYR A 90 -9.14 -3.18 4.20
C TYR A 90 -10.31 -3.75 3.42
N CYS A 91 -9.99 -4.47 2.35
CA CYS A 91 -10.94 -4.95 1.36
C CYS A 91 -10.89 -6.48 1.31
N LYS A 92 -12.05 -7.14 1.30
CA LYS A 92 -12.14 -8.59 1.23
C LYS A 92 -13.08 -9.03 0.11
N ASP A 93 -12.71 -10.10 -0.52
CA ASP A 93 -13.52 -10.95 -1.38
C ASP A 93 -14.06 -12.09 -0.50
N LEU A 94 -15.35 -12.11 -0.23
CA LEU A 94 -15.98 -13.07 0.69
C LEU A 94 -16.54 -14.30 -0.02
N ASP A 95 -16.90 -14.16 -1.29
CA ASP A 95 -17.51 -15.25 -2.08
C ASP A 95 -16.55 -15.88 -3.10
N GLY A 96 -15.34 -15.32 -3.27
CA GLY A 96 -14.28 -15.86 -4.12
C GLY A 96 -14.42 -15.51 -5.60
N ASP A 97 -15.24 -14.50 -5.95
CA ASP A 97 -15.44 -14.09 -7.35
C ASP A 97 -14.29 -13.23 -7.91
N GLY A 98 -13.37 -12.79 -7.04
CA GLY A 98 -12.22 -11.96 -7.38
C GLY A 98 -12.50 -10.47 -7.28
N LYS A 99 -13.59 -10.06 -6.64
CA LYS A 99 -13.94 -8.67 -6.36
C LYS A 99 -14.07 -8.42 -4.87
N ALA A 100 -13.86 -7.20 -4.46
CA ALA A 100 -14.04 -6.81 -3.07
C ALA A 100 -15.52 -6.63 -2.72
N ASP A 101 -16.05 -7.49 -1.84
CA ASP A 101 -17.40 -7.37 -1.26
C ASP A 101 -17.45 -6.34 -0.13
N THR A 102 -16.31 -6.17 0.55
CA THR A 102 -16.21 -5.23 1.67
C THR A 102 -15.07 -4.24 1.48
N LYS A 103 -15.27 -3.01 1.96
CA LYS A 103 -14.26 -1.95 2.00
C LYS A 103 -14.36 -1.24 3.35
N GLU A 104 -13.55 -1.66 4.31
CA GLU A 104 -13.54 -1.15 5.67
C GLU A 104 -12.41 -0.15 5.89
N LYS A 105 -12.70 0.97 6.53
CA LYS A 105 -11.68 1.98 6.83
C LYS A 105 -10.82 1.57 8.03
N VAL A 106 -9.52 1.42 7.78
CA VAL A 106 -8.50 1.15 8.81
C VAL A 106 -7.97 2.45 9.41
N TYR A 107 -7.79 3.49 8.58
CA TYR A 107 -7.26 4.77 9.01
C TYR A 107 -7.69 5.91 8.08
N ASP A 108 -8.05 7.07 8.64
CA ASP A 108 -8.64 8.21 7.91
C ASP A 108 -7.65 9.39 7.70
N LYS A 109 -6.39 9.21 8.04
CA LYS A 109 -5.32 10.22 7.89
C LYS A 109 -4.07 9.60 7.26
N PHE A 110 -4.29 8.69 6.30
CA PHE A 110 -3.19 8.00 5.63
C PHE A 110 -2.31 8.97 4.84
N SER A 111 -2.93 9.95 4.18
CA SER A 111 -2.24 11.09 3.56
C SER A 111 -3.18 12.28 3.47
N LEU A 112 -2.63 13.48 3.30
CA LEU A 112 -3.46 14.65 3.00
C LEU A 112 -3.82 14.65 1.52
N ARG A 113 -5.11 14.71 1.20
CA ARG A 113 -5.61 14.72 -0.19
C ARG A 113 -5.04 15.87 -1.01
N GLU A 114 -4.95 17.05 -0.42
CA GLU A 114 -4.49 18.28 -1.08
C GLU A 114 -2.97 18.48 -1.04
N SER A 115 -2.21 17.55 -0.46
CA SER A 115 -0.75 17.66 -0.48
C SER A 115 -0.18 17.32 -1.86
N ASN A 116 1.10 17.65 -2.07
CA ASN A 116 1.83 17.25 -3.27
C ASN A 116 1.73 15.74 -3.47
N VAL A 117 1.32 15.32 -4.65
CA VAL A 117 1.09 13.93 -5.01
C VAL A 117 2.33 13.07 -4.82
N GLU A 118 3.51 13.60 -5.09
CA GLU A 118 4.79 12.90 -4.92
C GLU A 118 5.21 12.70 -3.46
N HIS A 119 4.59 13.40 -2.51
CA HIS A 119 4.94 13.38 -1.09
C HIS A 119 3.86 12.72 -0.23
N LYS A 120 3.02 11.88 -0.82
CA LYS A 120 1.96 11.15 -0.10
C LYS A 120 2.47 9.78 0.38
N ALA A 121 1.83 9.24 1.42
CA ALA A 121 2.09 7.89 1.91
C ALA A 121 2.00 6.86 0.78
N ASN A 122 2.98 5.98 0.71
CA ASN A 122 3.08 4.95 -0.33
C ASN A 122 3.84 3.73 0.20
N GLY A 123 3.80 2.62 -0.53
CA GLY A 123 4.57 1.43 -0.24
C GLY A 123 4.25 0.83 1.13
N LEU A 124 3.46 -0.23 1.15
CA LEU A 124 3.21 -1.05 2.34
C LEU A 124 4.17 -2.24 2.35
N ILE A 125 4.84 -2.49 3.46
CA ILE A 125 5.72 -3.65 3.63
C ILE A 125 5.56 -4.28 5.01
N LEU A 126 5.43 -5.61 5.05
CA LEU A 126 5.39 -6.36 6.30
C LEU A 126 6.81 -6.55 6.85
N GLY A 127 7.03 -6.10 8.09
CA GLY A 127 8.25 -6.34 8.84
C GLY A 127 8.30 -7.75 9.44
N ILE A 128 9.50 -8.18 9.86
CA ILE A 128 9.69 -9.47 10.56
C ILE A 128 9.04 -9.48 11.96
N ASP A 129 8.70 -8.31 12.47
CA ASP A 129 8.00 -8.07 13.75
C ASP A 129 6.47 -8.12 13.62
N ASN A 130 5.96 -8.50 12.42
CA ASN A 130 4.53 -8.51 12.06
C ASN A 130 3.87 -7.12 12.10
N TRP A 131 4.64 -6.05 11.98
CA TRP A 131 4.13 -4.73 11.73
C TRP A 131 4.24 -4.35 10.26
N ILE A 132 3.28 -3.59 9.78
CA ILE A 132 3.23 -3.08 8.42
C ILE A 132 3.75 -1.64 8.43
N TYR A 133 4.81 -1.40 7.68
CA TYR A 133 5.47 -0.11 7.56
C TYR A 133 5.09 0.58 6.25
N VAL A 134 5.16 1.90 6.26
CA VAL A 134 4.69 2.76 5.17
C VAL A 134 5.71 3.85 4.92
N SER A 135 6.09 4.07 3.66
CA SER A 135 6.89 5.23 3.26
C SER A 135 6.11 6.53 3.42
N GLN A 136 6.79 7.62 3.75
CA GLN A 136 6.26 8.98 3.87
C GLN A 136 5.10 9.09 4.88
N HIS A 137 5.03 8.16 5.84
CA HIS A 137 3.96 8.08 6.82
C HIS A 137 4.55 7.91 8.23
N GLY A 138 3.97 8.55 9.21
CA GLY A 138 4.44 8.54 10.61
C GLY A 138 3.77 7.46 11.48
N ARG A 139 3.28 6.38 10.88
CA ARG A 139 2.62 5.28 11.60
C ARG A 139 2.96 3.94 10.97
N ARG A 140 2.92 2.89 11.81
CA ARG A 140 2.91 1.49 11.39
C ARG A 140 1.62 0.81 11.86
N TYR A 141 1.24 -0.26 11.21
CA TYR A 141 0.00 -0.98 11.46
C TYR A 141 0.29 -2.43 11.78
N GLN A 142 -0.57 -3.06 12.57
CA GLN A 142 -0.52 -4.49 12.82
C GLN A 142 -1.91 -5.08 12.68
N PHE A 143 -2.00 -6.16 11.89
CA PHE A 143 -3.19 -6.99 11.81
C PHE A 143 -3.07 -8.15 12.79
N LYS A 144 -3.98 -8.26 13.72
CA LYS A 144 -4.02 -9.34 14.71
C LYS A 144 -5.45 -9.64 15.12
N GLU A 145 -5.82 -10.94 15.12
CA GLU A 145 -7.15 -11.40 15.53
C GLU A 145 -8.29 -10.70 14.78
N GLY A 146 -8.11 -10.50 13.47
CA GLY A 146 -9.10 -9.85 12.61
C GLY A 146 -9.20 -8.33 12.74
N LYS A 147 -8.29 -7.68 13.49
CA LYS A 147 -8.33 -6.24 13.75
C LYS A 147 -7.01 -5.55 13.44
N PHE A 148 -7.11 -4.29 13.02
CA PHE A 148 -5.96 -3.42 12.88
C PHE A 148 -5.74 -2.58 14.13
N ARG A 149 -4.48 -2.44 14.52
CA ARG A 149 -3.98 -1.42 15.45
C ARG A 149 -2.87 -0.65 14.79
N HIS A 150 -2.60 0.55 15.27
CA HIS A 150 -1.51 1.38 14.75
C HIS A 150 -0.78 2.10 15.88
N GLU A 151 0.47 2.46 15.63
CA GLU A 151 1.27 3.28 16.54
C GLU A 151 2.17 4.23 15.75
N GLU A 152 2.69 5.25 16.44
CA GLU A 152 3.58 6.24 15.84
C GLU A 152 4.98 5.66 15.65
N VAL A 153 5.58 6.00 14.49
CA VAL A 153 6.98 5.74 14.15
C VAL A 153 7.54 6.93 13.38
N PRO A 154 8.86 7.11 13.31
CA PRO A 154 9.44 8.08 12.38
C PRO A 154 9.01 7.79 10.96
N ARG A 155 8.90 8.83 10.14
CA ARG A 155 8.66 8.66 8.70
C ARG A 155 9.83 7.93 8.05
N LEU A 156 9.51 6.92 7.25
CA LEU A 156 10.46 6.14 6.48
C LEU A 156 10.54 6.69 5.06
N GLY A 157 11.61 7.38 4.75
CA GLY A 157 11.91 7.84 3.40
C GLY A 157 10.80 8.62 2.71
N GLN A 158 10.87 8.63 1.41
CA GLN A 158 9.89 9.26 0.52
C GLN A 158 9.33 8.23 -0.46
N TRP A 159 10.23 7.40 -1.04
CA TRP A 159 9.91 6.35 -2.00
C TRP A 159 10.77 5.10 -1.72
N GLY A 160 10.34 3.95 -2.23
CA GLY A 160 11.17 2.77 -2.27
C GLY A 160 11.50 2.20 -0.89
N LEU A 161 10.50 1.79 -0.14
CA LEU A 161 10.70 1.05 1.09
C LEU A 161 10.99 -0.42 0.79
N ALA A 162 12.15 -0.90 1.26
CA ALA A 162 12.58 -2.28 1.15
C ALA A 162 13.07 -2.80 2.52
N ARG A 163 13.25 -4.09 2.63
CA ARG A 163 13.75 -4.75 3.84
C ARG A 163 14.82 -5.77 3.46
N ASN A 164 15.93 -5.80 4.21
CA ASN A 164 16.93 -6.85 4.07
C ASN A 164 16.53 -8.11 4.85
N ASP A 165 17.32 -9.18 4.74
CA ASP A 165 17.04 -10.47 5.39
C ASP A 165 17.08 -10.39 6.93
N GLU A 166 17.79 -9.41 7.48
CA GLU A 166 17.86 -9.15 8.91
C GLU A 166 16.69 -8.31 9.43
N GLY A 167 15.76 -7.92 8.55
CA GLY A 167 14.58 -7.11 8.88
C GLY A 167 14.83 -5.61 8.95
N ARG A 168 15.99 -5.12 8.57
CA ARG A 168 16.30 -3.69 8.55
C ARG A 168 15.68 -3.03 7.33
N PHE A 169 15.03 -1.89 7.54
CA PHE A 169 14.42 -1.13 6.47
C PHE A 169 15.45 -0.26 5.76
N LEU A 170 15.37 -0.29 4.44
CA LEU A 170 16.09 0.57 3.51
C LEU A 170 15.05 1.41 2.75
N PHE A 171 15.33 2.68 2.60
CA PHE A 171 14.45 3.63 1.94
C PHE A 171 15.24 4.74 1.24
N SER A 172 14.58 5.46 0.38
CA SER A 172 15.17 6.56 -0.38
C SER A 172 14.43 7.88 -0.18
N SER A 173 15.08 8.97 -0.54
CA SER A 173 14.49 10.29 -0.72
C SER A 173 15.11 10.93 -1.95
N ASN A 174 14.60 12.09 -2.38
CA ASN A 174 15.13 12.80 -3.53
C ASN A 174 16.64 13.08 -3.44
N SER A 175 17.17 13.27 -2.23
CA SER A 175 18.56 13.62 -1.99
C SER A 175 19.43 12.44 -1.53
N ASN A 176 18.82 11.38 -1.02
CA ASN A 176 19.52 10.22 -0.45
C ASN A 176 18.97 8.93 -1.07
N PRO A 177 19.72 8.31 -2.00
CA PRO A 177 19.25 7.13 -2.73
C PRO A 177 19.14 5.88 -1.86
N ALA A 178 19.91 5.80 -0.76
CA ALA A 178 19.87 4.68 0.16
C ALA A 178 20.10 5.16 1.60
N THR A 179 19.11 4.95 2.44
CA THR A 179 19.15 5.25 3.88
C THR A 179 18.55 4.07 4.63
N GLY A 180 19.01 3.84 5.85
CA GLY A 180 18.46 2.80 6.72
C GLY A 180 18.55 3.18 8.17
N PHE A 181 17.78 2.51 9.03
CA PHE A 181 17.90 2.64 10.47
C PHE A 181 18.80 1.53 11.05
N PHE A 182 19.72 1.92 11.91
CA PHE A 182 20.49 0.99 12.73
C PHE A 182 19.68 0.44 13.90
N ILE A 183 18.74 1.24 14.40
CA ILE A 183 17.84 0.94 15.50
C ILE A 183 16.43 0.86 14.94
N SER A 184 15.65 -0.10 15.38
CA SER A 184 14.26 -0.23 14.91
C SER A 184 13.47 1.08 15.15
N PRO A 185 12.67 1.51 14.17
CA PRO A 185 12.05 2.84 14.15
C PRO A 185 11.21 3.18 15.37
N GLU A 186 10.56 2.20 16.01
CA GLU A 186 9.73 2.37 17.19
C GLU A 186 10.49 2.89 18.41
N TYR A 187 11.81 2.67 18.49
CA TYR A 187 12.63 3.19 19.57
C TYR A 187 13.06 4.64 19.36
N LEU A 188 12.83 5.18 18.17
CA LEU A 188 13.22 6.55 17.82
C LEU A 188 12.08 7.56 18.04
N VAL A 189 10.89 7.09 18.38
CA VAL A 189 9.76 7.98 18.73
C VAL A 189 9.98 8.52 20.13
N PRO A 190 10.00 9.85 20.33
CA PRO A 190 10.05 10.42 21.67
C PRO A 190 8.87 9.90 22.50
N ARG A 191 9.14 9.14 23.54
CA ARG A 191 8.09 8.74 24.50
C ARG A 191 7.59 10.03 25.16
N ARG A 192 6.40 10.49 24.80
CA ARG A 192 5.68 11.44 25.64
C ARG A 192 5.48 10.72 26.97
N ASN A 193 6.11 11.22 28.03
CA ASN A 193 5.79 10.80 29.37
C ASN A 193 4.29 11.03 29.57
N LYS A 194 3.49 9.97 29.43
CA LYS A 194 2.16 9.96 30.02
C LYS A 194 2.48 9.96 31.52
N GLY A 195 2.22 11.08 32.19
CA GLY A 195 2.20 11.11 33.65
C GLY A 195 1.29 9.98 34.15
N PRO A 196 1.48 9.52 35.39
CA PRO A 196 0.61 8.50 35.98
C PRO A 196 -0.84 8.98 35.86
N GLU A 197 -1.70 8.09 35.30
CA GLU A 197 -3.16 8.25 35.34
C GLU A 197 -3.63 8.09 36.77
#